data_4dac0e8c45a7f4e7b031bd003657d044
#
_entry.id   4dac0e8c45a7f4e7b031bd003657d044
#
_cell.length_a   1.000
_cell.length_b   1.000
_cell.length_c   1.000
_cell.angle_alpha   90.00
_cell.angle_beta   90.00
_cell.angle_gamma   90.00
#
_symmetry.space_group_name_H-M   'P 1'
#
loop_
_entity.id
_entity.type
_entity.pdbx_description
1 polymer ?
#
loop_
_entity_poly.entity_id
_entity_poly.type
_entity_poly.pdbx_seq_one_letter_code
_entity_poly.pdbx_strand_id
1 'polypeptide(L)'
;MVGTGAVNQPLYDALLVLQHRGQDAAGIMTSYKGRLYLRKDNGLARDVFDNQHMINLPGSMGVAHVRYPTAGCSSSAEAQPFYVNSPYGICLAHNGNLTNADELKRDLFREDRRHINTDSDSEILLNVFAHELHSGTRNLTFNEDDVFRAVSAVHRRCRGGYAAVAMIPDYGVIAFRDPNGIRPLVFGERAAENGPEMMVASESVALDTLDFDLVRDVQPGEAVIFTEDGQLHTRQCAEHPQHCPCIFEFVYFARPDSIIDDIFVHKARLRMGRRLAQKIERVMSKELIDVVIPIPDTSRTSAMSLAHELGVRYTEGFIKNRYIGRTFIMPGQSARKKSVRQKLNPIDVEFRDKNVLLVDDSIVRGTTSRQIVQMAREAGAKTVYFASAAPPVRYPNVYGIDMPAAAELIAHGRTEQEVCDWIGADGLVYQDLEDLIEAVGKKGKTAVQRFDTSVFN
;
A
#
# COMPACT_ATOMS: atom_id res chain seq x y z
N MET A 1 -5.35 14.31 -9.85
CA MET A 1 -4.86 15.68 -9.73
C MET A 1 -5.66 16.57 -10.67
N VAL A 2 -6.03 17.74 -10.19
CA VAL A 2 -6.55 18.86 -10.99
C VAL A 2 -5.56 20.00 -10.80
N GLY A 3 -5.00 20.51 -11.90
CA GLY A 3 -3.99 21.56 -11.91
C GLY A 3 -4.39 22.72 -12.82
N THR A 4 -3.68 23.83 -12.71
CA THR A 4 -3.82 25.01 -13.57
C THR A 4 -2.96 24.95 -14.83
N GLY A 5 -2.08 23.96 -14.90
CA GLY A 5 -1.18 23.67 -16.00
C GLY A 5 -1.12 22.18 -16.34
N ALA A 6 -0.10 21.77 -17.10
CA ALA A 6 0.11 20.36 -17.45
C ALA A 6 0.40 19.49 -16.21
N VAL A 7 -0.37 18.41 -16.01
CA VAL A 7 -0.27 17.53 -14.82
C VAL A 7 0.56 16.27 -15.06
N ASN A 8 1.02 16.02 -16.28
CA ASN A 8 1.77 14.81 -16.62
C ASN A 8 3.04 14.66 -15.79
N GLN A 9 3.88 15.71 -15.66
CA GLN A 9 5.11 15.64 -14.89
C GLN A 9 4.85 15.46 -13.40
N PRO A 10 3.98 16.25 -12.71
CA PRO A 10 3.62 16.01 -11.33
C PRO A 10 3.08 14.59 -11.07
N LEU A 11 2.25 14.04 -11.96
CA LEU A 11 1.76 12.68 -11.84
C LEU A 11 2.87 11.63 -11.95
N TYR A 12 3.80 11.83 -12.87
CA TYR A 12 4.97 10.94 -13.01
C TYR A 12 5.86 10.98 -11.76
N ASP A 13 6.15 12.16 -11.23
CA ASP A 13 6.96 12.34 -10.03
C ASP A 13 6.27 11.69 -8.80
N ALA A 14 4.94 11.83 -8.68
CA ALA A 14 4.16 11.12 -7.66
C ALA A 14 4.26 9.59 -7.80
N LEU A 15 4.22 9.05 -9.03
CA LEU A 15 4.39 7.61 -9.24
C LEU A 15 5.77 7.11 -8.82
N LEU A 16 6.84 7.89 -9.05
CA LEU A 16 8.19 7.54 -8.59
C LEU A 16 8.25 7.46 -7.06
N VAL A 17 7.62 8.41 -6.36
CA VAL A 17 7.55 8.44 -4.90
C VAL A 17 6.73 7.27 -4.35
N LEU A 18 5.63 6.91 -5.02
CA LEU A 18 4.74 5.82 -4.66
C LEU A 18 5.14 4.46 -5.25
N GLN A 19 6.29 4.33 -5.91
CA GLN A 19 6.73 3.11 -6.60
C GLN A 19 6.79 1.87 -5.71
N HIS A 20 6.96 2.04 -4.39
CA HIS A 20 6.93 0.96 -3.41
C HIS A 20 5.55 0.27 -3.31
N ARG A 21 4.47 0.97 -3.69
CA ARG A 21 3.10 0.45 -3.69
C ARG A 21 2.77 -0.42 -4.90
N GLY A 22 3.59 -0.36 -5.96
CA GLY A 22 3.44 -1.20 -7.15
C GLY A 22 4.67 -1.18 -8.03
N GLN A 23 5.09 -2.34 -8.55
CA GLN A 23 6.32 -2.46 -9.36
C GLN A 23 6.13 -3.25 -10.65
N ASP A 24 4.92 -3.71 -10.94
CA ASP A 24 4.65 -4.58 -12.10
C ASP A 24 4.15 -3.81 -13.31
N ALA A 25 3.39 -2.76 -13.08
CA ALA A 25 2.87 -1.91 -14.15
C ALA A 25 2.69 -0.48 -13.66
N ALA A 26 2.74 0.47 -14.57
CA ALA A 26 2.46 1.87 -14.33
C ALA A 26 1.58 2.44 -15.43
N GLY A 27 0.75 3.43 -15.10
CA GLY A 27 -0.09 4.11 -16.07
C GLY A 27 -0.46 5.51 -15.65
N ILE A 28 -0.60 6.39 -16.63
CA ILE A 28 -1.09 7.77 -16.49
C ILE A 28 -2.17 7.98 -17.57
N MET A 29 -3.28 8.56 -17.16
CA MET A 29 -4.31 9.07 -18.06
C MET A 29 -4.56 10.54 -17.76
N THR A 30 -4.51 11.39 -18.78
CA THR A 30 -4.80 12.82 -18.69
C THR A 30 -6.00 13.21 -19.53
N SER A 31 -6.61 14.36 -19.22
CA SER A 31 -7.73 14.93 -19.98
C SER A 31 -7.33 16.30 -20.54
N TYR A 32 -7.58 16.49 -21.85
CA TYR A 32 -7.39 17.76 -22.53
C TYR A 32 -8.48 18.02 -23.58
N LYS A 33 -9.23 19.11 -23.45
CA LYS A 33 -10.32 19.48 -24.37
C LYS A 33 -11.31 18.34 -24.63
N GLY A 34 -11.85 17.75 -23.58
CA GLY A 34 -12.80 16.65 -23.66
C GLY A 34 -12.25 15.31 -24.14
N ARG A 35 -10.94 15.19 -24.33
CA ARG A 35 -10.29 13.95 -24.78
C ARG A 35 -9.40 13.37 -23.70
N LEU A 36 -9.40 12.03 -23.59
CA LEU A 36 -8.53 11.26 -22.72
C LEU A 36 -7.29 10.79 -23.47
N TYR A 37 -6.14 10.90 -22.81
CA TYR A 37 -4.83 10.45 -23.31
C TYR A 37 -4.27 9.45 -22.32
N LEU A 38 -3.94 8.25 -22.77
CA LEU A 38 -3.50 7.14 -21.93
C LEU A 38 -2.13 6.63 -22.36
N ARG A 39 -1.24 6.48 -21.38
CA ARG A 39 -0.07 5.60 -21.49
C ARG A 39 -0.03 4.69 -20.28
N LYS A 40 0.02 3.37 -20.49
CA LYS A 40 0.20 2.36 -19.46
C LYS A 40 0.92 1.15 -20.02
N ASP A 41 1.74 0.50 -19.20
CA ASP A 41 2.46 -0.70 -19.57
C ASP A 41 2.99 -1.44 -18.33
N ASN A 42 3.52 -2.65 -18.54
CA ASN A 42 4.25 -3.38 -17.52
C ASN A 42 5.63 -2.74 -17.29
N GLY A 43 6.07 -2.67 -16.03
CA GLY A 43 7.35 -2.12 -15.64
C GLY A 43 7.23 -1.05 -14.55
N LEU A 44 8.37 -0.56 -14.10
CA LEU A 44 8.44 0.58 -13.19
C LEU A 44 8.04 1.88 -13.92
N ALA A 45 7.59 2.89 -13.21
CA ALA A 45 7.21 4.16 -13.80
C ALA A 45 8.32 4.72 -14.74
N ARG A 46 9.59 4.68 -14.29
CA ARG A 46 10.73 5.13 -15.11
C ARG A 46 10.96 4.32 -16.39
N ASP A 47 10.47 3.08 -16.44
CA ASP A 47 10.66 2.18 -17.59
C ASP A 47 9.47 2.30 -18.57
N VAL A 48 8.29 2.69 -18.08
CA VAL A 48 7.05 2.86 -18.86
C VAL A 48 6.98 4.22 -19.54
N PHE A 49 7.52 5.26 -18.91
CA PHE A 49 7.42 6.64 -19.38
C PHE A 49 8.78 7.16 -19.83
N ASP A 50 8.86 7.59 -21.08
CA ASP A 50 9.93 8.37 -21.67
C ASP A 50 9.46 9.77 -22.05
N ASN A 51 10.36 10.62 -22.53
CA ASN A 51 10.03 12.00 -22.91
C ASN A 51 8.93 12.09 -23.97
N GLN A 52 8.90 11.16 -24.94
CA GLN A 52 7.87 11.17 -25.99
C GLN A 52 6.50 10.77 -25.43
N HIS A 53 6.46 9.79 -24.53
CA HIS A 53 5.24 9.42 -23.84
C HIS A 53 4.68 10.58 -23.01
N MET A 54 5.55 11.32 -22.31
CA MET A 54 5.14 12.45 -21.49
C MET A 54 4.56 13.60 -22.32
N ILE A 55 5.14 13.91 -23.48
CA ILE A 55 4.60 14.93 -24.40
C ILE A 55 3.20 14.55 -24.90
N ASN A 56 2.92 13.27 -25.06
CA ASN A 56 1.63 12.76 -25.54
C ASN A 56 0.55 12.65 -24.44
N LEU A 57 0.81 13.17 -23.24
CA LEU A 57 -0.12 13.23 -22.12
C LEU A 57 -0.43 14.69 -21.73
N PRO A 58 -1.09 15.45 -22.62
CA PRO A 58 -1.43 16.85 -22.35
C PRO A 58 -2.61 16.95 -21.36
N GLY A 59 -2.78 18.12 -20.76
CA GLY A 59 -3.96 18.49 -20.00
C GLY A 59 -3.68 18.84 -18.54
N SER A 60 -4.71 19.43 -17.93
CA SER A 60 -4.71 19.94 -16.56
C SER A 60 -5.35 19.01 -15.53
N MET A 61 -5.92 17.89 -15.98
CA MET A 61 -6.46 16.84 -15.11
C MET A 61 -5.84 15.50 -15.44
N GLY A 62 -5.64 14.65 -14.43
CA GLY A 62 -5.13 13.31 -14.69
C GLY A 62 -5.22 12.37 -13.47
N VAL A 63 -5.18 11.09 -13.79
CA VAL A 63 -5.14 9.96 -12.85
C VAL A 63 -3.92 9.11 -13.18
N ALA A 64 -3.20 8.68 -12.14
CA ALA A 64 -2.01 7.86 -12.29
C ALA A 64 -2.02 6.69 -11.29
N HIS A 65 -1.37 5.58 -11.66
CA HIS A 65 -1.34 4.39 -10.83
C HIS A 65 -0.06 3.58 -11.05
N VAL A 66 0.48 3.01 -9.97
CA VAL A 66 1.47 1.93 -9.99
C VAL A 66 0.82 0.67 -9.45
N ARG A 67 0.88 -0.42 -10.21
CA ARG A 67 0.19 -1.67 -9.90
C ARG A 67 1.11 -2.67 -9.21
N TYR A 68 0.56 -3.31 -8.18
CA TYR A 68 1.03 -4.58 -7.67
C TYR A 68 -0.02 -5.65 -8.02
N PRO A 69 0.33 -6.83 -8.56
CA PRO A 69 -0.66 -7.83 -8.94
C PRO A 69 -1.25 -8.44 -7.67
N THR A 70 -2.51 -8.11 -7.38
CA THR A 70 -3.27 -8.68 -6.25
C THR A 70 -4.27 -9.73 -6.73
N ALA A 71 -4.80 -9.54 -7.94
CA ALA A 71 -5.69 -10.45 -8.65
C ALA A 71 -5.39 -10.37 -10.15
N GLY A 72 -5.70 -11.42 -10.89
CA GLY A 72 -5.48 -11.48 -12.34
C GLY A 72 -4.06 -11.89 -12.74
N CYS A 73 -3.67 -11.60 -13.97
CA CYS A 73 -2.37 -11.92 -14.54
C CYS A 73 -1.48 -10.66 -14.70
N SER A 74 -0.17 -10.86 -14.91
CA SER A 74 0.77 -9.78 -15.20
C SER A 74 0.68 -9.28 -16.66
N SER A 75 -0.55 -9.10 -17.16
CA SER A 75 -0.79 -8.54 -18.50
C SER A 75 -0.83 -7.02 -18.45
N SER A 76 -0.30 -6.35 -19.47
CA SER A 76 -0.42 -4.90 -19.64
C SER A 76 -1.89 -4.45 -19.79
N ALA A 77 -2.80 -5.36 -20.19
CA ALA A 77 -4.23 -5.09 -20.22
C ALA A 77 -4.81 -4.75 -18.83
N GLU A 78 -4.23 -5.34 -17.77
CA GLU A 78 -4.64 -5.12 -16.39
C GLU A 78 -3.93 -3.93 -15.71
N ALA A 79 -2.98 -3.29 -16.39
CA ALA A 79 -2.41 -2.03 -15.92
C ALA A 79 -3.51 -0.96 -15.82
N GLN A 80 -3.44 -0.14 -14.79
CA GLN A 80 -4.39 0.93 -14.53
C GLN A 80 -3.81 2.29 -14.97
N PRO A 81 -4.66 3.31 -15.26
CA PRO A 81 -6.12 3.37 -15.14
C PRO A 81 -6.88 2.54 -16.18
N PHE A 82 -8.11 2.11 -15.83
CA PHE A 82 -9.09 1.57 -16.74
C PHE A 82 -9.99 2.68 -17.31
N TYR A 83 -10.68 2.40 -18.42
CA TYR A 83 -11.55 3.34 -19.11
C TYR A 83 -12.83 2.68 -19.61
N VAL A 84 -13.95 3.39 -19.48
CA VAL A 84 -15.22 3.08 -20.14
C VAL A 84 -15.74 4.32 -20.87
N ASN A 85 -16.33 4.14 -22.05
CA ASN A 85 -16.84 5.24 -22.87
C ASN A 85 -18.22 5.74 -22.41
N SER A 86 -18.99 4.94 -21.71
CA SER A 86 -20.37 5.26 -21.28
C SER A 86 -20.55 5.07 -19.80
N PRO A 87 -21.23 6.05 -19.14
CA PRO A 87 -21.56 7.38 -19.62
C PRO A 87 -20.35 8.34 -19.55
N TYR A 88 -20.33 9.37 -20.36
CA TYR A 88 -19.42 10.54 -20.30
C TYR A 88 -17.90 10.28 -20.46
N GLY A 89 -17.48 9.04 -20.68
CA GLY A 89 -16.06 8.69 -20.70
C GLY A 89 -15.40 8.76 -19.31
N ILE A 90 -15.43 7.66 -18.58
CA ILE A 90 -14.89 7.59 -17.21
C ILE A 90 -13.57 6.81 -17.22
N CYS A 91 -12.53 7.33 -16.59
CA CYS A 91 -11.39 6.52 -16.20
C CYS A 91 -11.36 6.33 -14.69
N LEU A 92 -10.76 5.22 -14.23
CA LEU A 92 -10.62 4.91 -12.82
C LEU A 92 -9.34 4.13 -12.54
N ALA A 93 -8.69 4.50 -11.44
CA ALA A 93 -7.65 3.70 -10.80
C ALA A 93 -8.07 3.37 -9.35
N HIS A 94 -7.67 2.20 -8.90
CA HIS A 94 -8.10 1.63 -7.62
C HIS A 94 -6.93 0.93 -6.92
N ASN A 95 -6.77 1.20 -5.64
CA ASN A 95 -5.89 0.48 -4.73
C ASN A 95 -6.75 -0.30 -3.74
N GLY A 96 -6.63 -1.61 -3.73
CA GLY A 96 -7.44 -2.47 -2.86
C GLY A 96 -7.82 -3.79 -3.51
N ASN A 97 -8.91 -4.39 -3.03
CA ASN A 97 -9.50 -5.59 -3.60
C ASN A 97 -10.97 -5.72 -3.23
N LEU A 98 -11.80 -6.11 -4.22
CA LEU A 98 -13.21 -6.43 -4.03
C LEU A 98 -13.38 -7.91 -3.69
N THR A 99 -13.95 -8.19 -2.51
CA THR A 99 -14.16 -9.58 -2.07
C THR A 99 -15.34 -10.27 -2.74
N ASN A 100 -16.21 -9.51 -3.42
CA ASN A 100 -17.35 -10.02 -4.19
C ASN A 100 -17.23 -9.77 -5.70
N ALA A 101 -16.01 -9.69 -6.22
CA ALA A 101 -15.75 -9.39 -7.64
C ALA A 101 -16.48 -10.35 -8.60
N ASP A 102 -16.47 -11.66 -8.33
CA ASP A 102 -17.15 -12.66 -9.17
C ASP A 102 -18.69 -12.52 -9.18
N GLU A 103 -19.29 -12.12 -8.05
CA GLU A 103 -20.71 -11.82 -7.95
C GLU A 103 -21.03 -10.60 -8.82
N LEU A 104 -20.30 -9.51 -8.63
CA LEU A 104 -20.46 -8.27 -9.39
C LEU A 104 -20.24 -8.46 -10.91
N LYS A 105 -19.26 -9.26 -11.31
CA LYS A 105 -19.00 -9.57 -12.73
C LYS A 105 -20.21 -10.25 -13.39
N ARG A 106 -20.88 -11.15 -12.65
CA ARG A 106 -22.11 -11.81 -13.15
C ARG A 106 -23.28 -10.83 -13.25
N ASP A 107 -23.48 -9.97 -12.26
CA ASP A 107 -24.57 -8.99 -12.22
C ASP A 107 -24.38 -7.93 -13.31
N LEU A 108 -23.17 -7.41 -13.49
CA LEU A 108 -22.81 -6.49 -14.57
C LEU A 108 -23.14 -7.07 -15.94
N PHE A 109 -22.88 -8.35 -16.18
CA PHE A 109 -23.16 -9.00 -17.44
C PHE A 109 -24.67 -9.24 -17.65
N ARG A 110 -25.38 -9.76 -16.64
CA ARG A 110 -26.77 -10.22 -16.77
C ARG A 110 -27.77 -9.08 -16.66
N GLU A 111 -27.57 -8.18 -15.71
CA GLU A 111 -28.51 -7.13 -15.35
C GLU A 111 -28.12 -5.80 -15.99
N ASP A 112 -26.87 -5.39 -15.83
CA ASP A 112 -26.39 -4.08 -16.27
C ASP A 112 -25.95 -4.10 -17.75
N ARG A 113 -25.86 -5.31 -18.38
CA ARG A 113 -25.45 -5.54 -19.78
C ARG A 113 -24.09 -4.94 -20.10
N ARG A 114 -23.14 -5.07 -19.18
CA ARG A 114 -21.76 -4.62 -19.33
C ARG A 114 -20.82 -5.80 -19.46
N HIS A 115 -19.92 -5.74 -20.43
CA HIS A 115 -18.87 -6.72 -20.63
C HIS A 115 -17.61 -6.31 -19.85
N ILE A 116 -17.00 -7.27 -19.16
CA ILE A 116 -15.73 -7.12 -18.45
C ILE A 116 -14.68 -7.90 -19.23
N ASN A 117 -13.64 -7.21 -19.67
CA ASN A 117 -12.63 -7.76 -20.59
C ASN A 117 -11.43 -8.40 -19.86
N THR A 118 -11.21 -8.06 -18.58
CA THR A 118 -10.08 -8.57 -17.79
C THR A 118 -10.57 -9.30 -16.54
N ASP A 119 -9.63 -9.84 -15.77
CA ASP A 119 -9.91 -10.42 -14.46
C ASP A 119 -9.64 -9.43 -13.30
N SER A 120 -9.39 -8.15 -13.64
CA SER A 120 -9.16 -7.10 -12.65
C SER A 120 -10.47 -6.64 -12.02
N ASP A 121 -10.51 -6.63 -10.70
CA ASP A 121 -11.60 -6.07 -9.91
C ASP A 121 -11.73 -4.54 -10.08
N SER A 122 -10.67 -3.87 -10.51
CA SER A 122 -10.69 -2.44 -10.84
C SER A 122 -11.56 -2.13 -12.06
N GLU A 123 -11.57 -3.02 -13.09
CA GLU A 123 -12.48 -2.90 -14.22
C GLU A 123 -13.94 -3.13 -13.78
N ILE A 124 -14.14 -4.05 -12.85
CA ILE A 124 -15.46 -4.31 -12.26
C ILE A 124 -15.96 -3.07 -11.49
N LEU A 125 -15.13 -2.51 -10.60
CA LEU A 125 -15.45 -1.30 -9.83
C LEU A 125 -15.80 -0.13 -10.74
N LEU A 126 -15.01 0.10 -11.79
CA LEU A 126 -15.28 1.12 -12.80
C LEU A 126 -16.64 0.92 -13.47
N ASN A 127 -16.96 -0.30 -13.86
CA ASN A 127 -18.22 -0.61 -14.54
C ASN A 127 -19.43 -0.50 -13.60
N VAL A 128 -19.31 -0.85 -12.31
CA VAL A 128 -20.34 -0.60 -11.30
C VAL A 128 -20.56 0.91 -11.15
N PHE A 129 -19.51 1.70 -10.96
CA PHE A 129 -19.63 3.16 -10.84
C PHE A 129 -20.26 3.79 -12.08
N ALA A 130 -19.83 3.39 -13.27
CA ALA A 130 -20.40 3.88 -14.53
C ALA A 130 -21.87 3.51 -14.71
N HIS A 131 -22.28 2.30 -14.29
CA HIS A 131 -23.67 1.89 -14.32
C HIS A 131 -24.53 2.73 -13.37
N GLU A 132 -24.08 2.91 -12.13
CA GLU A 132 -24.81 3.66 -11.11
C GLU A 132 -24.92 5.15 -11.46
N LEU A 133 -23.89 5.73 -12.07
CA LEU A 133 -23.96 7.10 -12.56
C LEU A 133 -24.97 7.23 -13.69
N HIS A 134 -24.96 6.30 -14.66
CA HIS A 134 -25.91 6.29 -15.77
C HIS A 134 -27.36 6.12 -15.31
N SER A 135 -27.63 5.12 -14.47
CA SER A 135 -28.97 4.75 -14.04
C SER A 135 -29.62 5.82 -13.15
N GLY A 136 -28.80 6.56 -12.42
CA GLY A 136 -29.27 7.60 -11.53
C GLY A 136 -29.47 8.96 -12.18
N THR A 137 -28.86 9.22 -13.33
CA THR A 137 -28.93 10.51 -14.01
C THR A 137 -30.13 10.57 -14.94
N ARG A 138 -31.07 11.48 -14.68
CA ARG A 138 -32.30 11.63 -15.49
C ARG A 138 -32.13 12.58 -16.68
N ASN A 139 -31.13 13.43 -16.65
CA ASN A 139 -30.86 14.46 -17.65
C ASN A 139 -29.61 14.10 -18.49
N LEU A 140 -29.41 14.82 -19.59
CA LEU A 140 -28.20 14.67 -20.43
C LEU A 140 -26.93 15.19 -19.71
N THR A 141 -27.10 16.09 -18.76
CA THR A 141 -26.05 16.63 -17.89
C THR A 141 -26.22 16.08 -16.47
N PHE A 142 -25.10 15.74 -15.82
CA PHE A 142 -25.05 15.31 -14.42
C PHE A 142 -24.40 16.40 -13.56
N ASN A 143 -24.60 16.32 -12.25
CA ASN A 143 -24.02 17.22 -11.25
C ASN A 143 -23.39 16.40 -10.11
N GLU A 144 -22.88 17.09 -9.08
CA GLU A 144 -22.22 16.51 -7.91
C GLU A 144 -23.15 15.54 -7.17
N ASP A 145 -24.45 15.85 -7.06
CA ASP A 145 -25.43 14.99 -6.40
C ASP A 145 -25.59 13.65 -7.11
N ASP A 146 -25.50 13.64 -8.44
CA ASP A 146 -25.56 12.43 -9.24
C ASP A 146 -24.32 11.54 -8.99
N VAL A 147 -23.15 12.17 -8.90
CA VAL A 147 -21.88 11.47 -8.58
C VAL A 147 -21.91 10.89 -7.17
N PHE A 148 -22.31 11.67 -6.17
CA PHE A 148 -22.39 11.19 -4.78
C PHE A 148 -23.43 10.07 -4.63
N ARG A 149 -24.55 10.12 -5.34
CA ARG A 149 -25.53 9.04 -5.37
C ARG A 149 -24.93 7.79 -6.00
N ALA A 150 -24.17 7.90 -7.09
CA ALA A 150 -23.51 6.78 -7.72
C ALA A 150 -22.49 6.14 -6.77
N VAL A 151 -21.67 6.93 -6.07
CA VAL A 151 -20.73 6.41 -5.06
C VAL A 151 -21.47 5.72 -3.91
N SER A 152 -22.62 6.29 -3.44
CA SER A 152 -23.44 5.63 -2.41
C SER A 152 -23.95 4.26 -2.88
N ALA A 153 -24.31 4.12 -4.14
CA ALA A 153 -24.71 2.84 -4.72
C ALA A 153 -23.51 1.87 -4.87
N VAL A 154 -22.34 2.37 -5.25
CA VAL A 154 -21.09 1.59 -5.24
C VAL A 154 -20.82 1.00 -3.85
N HIS A 155 -20.94 1.80 -2.78
CA HIS A 155 -20.74 1.33 -1.41
C HIS A 155 -21.74 0.26 -0.97
N ARG A 156 -22.96 0.26 -1.50
CA ARG A 156 -23.95 -0.80 -1.23
C ARG A 156 -23.66 -2.09 -2.01
N ARG A 157 -23.17 -1.98 -3.24
CA ARG A 157 -22.89 -3.13 -4.12
C ARG A 157 -21.54 -3.78 -3.88
N CYS A 158 -20.47 -2.97 -3.72
CA CYS A 158 -19.10 -3.43 -3.63
C CYS A 158 -18.71 -3.75 -2.18
N ARG A 159 -18.14 -4.93 -1.97
CA ARG A 159 -17.58 -5.36 -0.68
C ARG A 159 -16.08 -5.50 -0.80
N GLY A 160 -15.34 -5.06 0.21
CA GLY A 160 -13.88 -5.13 0.23
C GLY A 160 -13.24 -3.88 0.80
N GLY A 161 -11.93 -3.77 0.63
CA GLY A 161 -11.17 -2.56 0.94
C GLY A 161 -10.74 -1.88 -0.34
N TYR A 162 -11.11 -0.61 -0.54
CA TYR A 162 -10.75 0.12 -1.76
C TYR A 162 -10.61 1.62 -1.54
N ALA A 163 -9.58 2.17 -2.18
CA ALA A 163 -9.41 3.60 -2.41
C ALA A 163 -9.37 3.84 -3.92
N ALA A 164 -10.35 4.55 -4.44
CA ALA A 164 -10.53 4.75 -5.87
C ALA A 164 -10.41 6.21 -6.26
N VAL A 165 -9.80 6.46 -7.41
CA VAL A 165 -9.72 7.77 -8.05
C VAL A 165 -10.22 7.64 -9.47
N ALA A 166 -11.28 8.38 -9.80
CA ALA A 166 -11.86 8.44 -11.14
C ALA A 166 -11.71 9.85 -11.73
N MET A 167 -11.77 9.96 -13.05
CA MET A 167 -11.80 11.25 -13.75
C MET A 167 -12.85 11.17 -14.85
N ILE A 168 -13.62 12.23 -14.99
CA ILE A 168 -14.58 12.47 -16.09
C ILE A 168 -14.10 13.72 -16.83
N PRO A 169 -13.88 13.64 -18.17
CA PRO A 169 -13.47 14.79 -18.98
C PRO A 169 -14.42 15.97 -18.82
N ASP A 170 -13.88 17.19 -18.85
CA ASP A 170 -14.61 18.45 -18.73
C ASP A 170 -15.45 18.58 -17.43
N TYR A 171 -15.27 17.66 -16.47
CA TYR A 171 -15.95 17.72 -15.18
C TYR A 171 -14.96 17.79 -14.02
N GLY A 172 -14.13 16.75 -13.81
CA GLY A 172 -13.22 16.74 -12.68
C GLY A 172 -12.68 15.37 -12.30
N VAL A 173 -12.02 15.35 -11.14
CA VAL A 173 -11.49 14.16 -10.48
C VAL A 173 -12.35 13.83 -9.27
N ILE A 174 -12.71 12.57 -9.14
CA ILE A 174 -13.56 12.02 -8.08
C ILE A 174 -12.71 11.02 -7.30
N ALA A 175 -12.67 11.15 -5.98
CA ALA A 175 -11.98 10.20 -5.11
C ALA A 175 -12.96 9.66 -4.06
N PHE A 176 -12.92 8.37 -3.77
CA PHE A 176 -13.74 7.77 -2.73
C PHE A 176 -13.05 6.61 -2.04
N ARG A 177 -13.32 6.49 -0.74
CA ARG A 177 -12.72 5.48 0.14
C ARG A 177 -13.79 4.50 0.59
N ASP A 178 -13.42 3.23 0.75
CA ASP A 178 -14.34 2.18 1.21
C ASP A 178 -15.01 2.53 2.55
N PRO A 179 -16.21 1.96 2.83
CA PRO A 179 -16.97 2.29 4.03
C PRO A 179 -16.28 2.00 5.37
N ASN A 180 -15.24 1.16 5.37
CA ASN A 180 -14.46 0.82 6.57
C ASN A 180 -13.12 1.59 6.62
N GLY A 181 -12.76 2.33 5.56
CA GLY A 181 -11.50 3.04 5.47
C GLY A 181 -10.27 2.12 5.53
N ILE A 182 -10.39 0.90 4.99
CA ILE A 182 -9.31 -0.11 5.04
C ILE A 182 -8.08 0.38 4.27
N ARG A 183 -8.32 0.93 3.06
CA ARG A 183 -7.22 1.45 2.23
C ARG A 183 -7.05 2.96 2.47
N PRO A 184 -5.78 3.44 2.52
CA PRO A 184 -5.51 4.86 2.76
C PRO A 184 -5.82 5.71 1.53
N LEU A 185 -6.30 6.93 1.77
CA LEU A 185 -6.52 7.94 0.76
C LEU A 185 -6.48 9.32 1.41
N VAL A 186 -5.59 10.19 0.94
CA VAL A 186 -5.41 11.55 1.42
C VAL A 186 -5.60 12.54 0.29
N PHE A 187 -5.91 13.80 0.60
CA PHE A 187 -5.88 14.87 -0.39
C PHE A 187 -5.25 16.14 0.16
N GLY A 188 -4.72 16.92 -0.76
CA GLY A 188 -4.06 18.18 -0.46
C GLY A 188 -4.32 19.21 -1.54
N GLU A 189 -3.98 20.45 -1.21
CA GLU A 189 -4.10 21.61 -2.07
C GLU A 189 -2.78 22.37 -2.17
N ARG A 190 -2.61 23.08 -3.27
CA ARG A 190 -1.47 23.97 -3.51
C ARG A 190 -1.94 25.24 -4.18
N ALA A 191 -1.50 26.39 -3.69
CA ALA A 191 -1.75 27.66 -4.35
C ALA A 191 -0.87 27.76 -5.61
N ALA A 192 -1.48 28.14 -6.74
CA ALA A 192 -0.78 28.43 -7.98
C ALA A 192 -1.26 29.78 -8.56
N GLU A 193 -0.51 30.36 -9.51
CA GLU A 193 -0.81 31.69 -10.07
C GLU A 193 -2.23 31.79 -10.67
N ASN A 194 -2.72 30.69 -11.27
CA ASN A 194 -3.99 30.66 -11.98
C ASN A 194 -5.13 30.00 -11.17
N GLY A 195 -4.97 29.86 -9.85
CA GLY A 195 -5.98 29.24 -8.97
C GLY A 195 -5.42 28.05 -8.18
N PRO A 196 -6.21 27.46 -7.28
CA PRO A 196 -5.79 26.33 -6.48
C PRO A 196 -5.63 25.07 -7.34
N GLU A 197 -4.62 24.29 -7.03
CA GLU A 197 -4.42 22.95 -7.58
C GLU A 197 -4.70 21.91 -6.50
N MET A 198 -5.30 20.79 -6.88
CA MET A 198 -5.72 19.76 -5.95
C MET A 198 -5.19 18.38 -6.34
N MET A 199 -4.74 17.63 -5.35
CA MET A 199 -4.20 16.29 -5.54
C MET A 199 -4.76 15.31 -4.51
N VAL A 200 -5.05 14.10 -4.98
CA VAL A 200 -5.40 12.95 -4.14
C VAL A 200 -4.28 11.92 -4.28
N ALA A 201 -3.90 11.28 -3.18
CA ALA A 201 -2.86 10.26 -3.17
C ALA A 201 -3.16 9.15 -2.15
N SER A 202 -2.53 7.99 -2.34
CA SER A 202 -2.60 6.90 -1.35
C SER A 202 -1.80 7.21 -0.08
N GLU A 203 -0.79 8.07 -0.16
CA GLU A 203 0.07 8.47 0.97
C GLU A 203 0.42 9.96 0.90
N SER A 204 0.54 10.61 2.07
CA SER A 204 0.85 12.04 2.19
C SER A 204 2.20 12.41 1.58
N VAL A 205 3.17 11.49 1.56
CA VAL A 205 4.50 11.74 0.99
C VAL A 205 4.46 12.14 -0.50
N ALA A 206 3.43 11.73 -1.25
CA ALA A 206 3.26 12.17 -2.63
C ALA A 206 2.84 13.65 -2.72
N LEU A 207 2.06 14.12 -1.74
CA LEU A 207 1.68 15.53 -1.59
C LEU A 207 2.91 16.36 -1.19
N ASP A 208 3.63 15.92 -0.16
CA ASP A 208 4.83 16.61 0.36
C ASP A 208 5.89 16.80 -0.74
N THR A 209 6.13 15.76 -1.56
CA THR A 209 7.15 15.81 -2.63
C THR A 209 6.80 16.80 -3.74
N LEU A 210 5.53 17.11 -3.92
CA LEU A 210 5.02 18.00 -4.94
C LEU A 210 4.55 19.37 -4.39
N ASP A 211 4.94 19.68 -3.15
CA ASP A 211 4.62 20.95 -2.47
C ASP A 211 3.09 21.19 -2.33
N PHE A 212 2.32 20.12 -2.12
CA PHE A 212 0.91 20.22 -1.73
C PHE A 212 0.78 20.18 -0.21
N ASP A 213 0.05 21.11 0.34
CA ASP A 213 -0.35 21.09 1.73
C ASP A 213 -1.38 19.97 1.97
N LEU A 214 -1.11 19.06 2.90
CA LEU A 214 -2.04 18.00 3.29
C LEU A 214 -3.27 18.63 3.97
N VAL A 215 -4.44 18.51 3.34
CA VAL A 215 -5.70 18.97 3.94
C VAL A 215 -6.19 17.97 4.97
N ARG A 216 -6.41 16.71 4.59
CA ARG A 216 -6.79 15.61 5.47
C ARG A 216 -6.88 14.26 4.74
N ASP A 217 -7.11 13.21 5.50
CA ASP A 217 -7.56 11.93 4.96
C ASP A 217 -9.00 12.01 4.43
N VAL A 218 -9.29 11.26 3.36
CA VAL A 218 -10.67 10.98 2.94
C VAL A 218 -11.28 10.04 3.98
N GLN A 219 -12.42 10.41 4.55
CA GLN A 219 -13.04 9.63 5.60
C GLN A 219 -13.58 8.29 5.07
N PRO A 220 -13.74 7.27 5.92
CA PRO A 220 -14.39 6.02 5.54
C PRO A 220 -15.75 6.26 4.91
N GLY A 221 -15.98 5.74 3.69
CA GLY A 221 -17.21 5.91 2.93
C GLY A 221 -17.46 7.29 2.33
N GLU A 222 -16.51 8.21 2.46
CA GLU A 222 -16.62 9.56 1.87
C GLU A 222 -16.21 9.55 0.41
N ALA A 223 -16.84 10.43 -0.35
CA ALA A 223 -16.41 10.86 -1.68
C ALA A 223 -16.01 12.34 -1.68
N VAL A 224 -14.97 12.64 -2.44
CA VAL A 224 -14.41 13.97 -2.66
C VAL A 224 -14.37 14.23 -4.15
N ILE A 225 -14.82 15.39 -4.60
CA ILE A 225 -14.85 15.81 -6.01
C ILE A 225 -14.05 17.09 -6.14
N PHE A 226 -13.10 17.10 -7.05
CA PHE A 226 -12.38 18.29 -7.50
C PHE A 226 -12.81 18.58 -8.92
N THR A 227 -13.60 19.64 -9.10
CA THR A 227 -14.06 20.05 -10.44
C THR A 227 -12.94 20.72 -11.21
N GLU A 228 -13.04 20.76 -12.55
CA GLU A 228 -12.03 21.37 -13.42
C GLU A 228 -11.87 22.88 -13.14
N ASP A 229 -12.91 23.54 -12.67
CA ASP A 229 -12.88 24.96 -12.26
C ASP A 229 -12.36 25.18 -10.83
N GLY A 230 -11.81 24.14 -10.18
CA GLY A 230 -11.13 24.22 -8.90
C GLY A 230 -12.04 24.20 -7.66
N GLN A 231 -13.30 23.78 -7.79
CA GLN A 231 -14.19 23.65 -6.63
C GLN A 231 -14.00 22.29 -5.95
N LEU A 232 -14.09 22.29 -4.62
CA LEU A 232 -14.04 21.10 -3.78
C LEU A 232 -15.45 20.79 -3.24
N HIS A 233 -15.93 19.58 -3.52
CA HIS A 233 -17.16 19.06 -2.93
C HIS A 233 -16.87 17.77 -2.18
N THR A 234 -17.44 17.60 -0.99
CA THR A 234 -17.26 16.40 -0.17
C THR A 234 -18.60 15.92 0.38
N ARG A 235 -18.77 14.60 0.45
CA ARG A 235 -19.98 14.01 1.04
C ARG A 235 -19.72 12.62 1.61
N GLN A 236 -20.32 12.36 2.78
CA GLN A 236 -20.42 11.00 3.29
C GLN A 236 -21.43 10.22 2.43
N CYS A 237 -20.97 9.15 1.78
CA CYS A 237 -21.73 8.32 0.85
C CYS A 237 -22.10 6.94 1.41
N ALA A 238 -21.45 6.49 2.49
CA ALA A 238 -21.79 5.25 3.16
C ALA A 238 -22.84 5.48 4.27
N GLU A 239 -23.81 4.56 4.39
CA GLU A 239 -24.85 4.62 5.42
C GLU A 239 -24.31 4.33 6.83
N HIS A 240 -23.35 3.40 6.93
CA HIS A 240 -22.76 2.95 8.19
C HIS A 240 -21.24 2.90 8.11
N PRO A 241 -20.56 4.04 7.99
CA PRO A 241 -19.10 4.07 7.92
C PRO A 241 -18.48 3.61 9.24
N GLN A 242 -17.37 2.85 9.13
CA GLN A 242 -16.57 2.45 10.27
C GLN A 242 -15.11 2.83 9.98
N HIS A 243 -14.36 3.19 11.02
CA HIS A 243 -12.95 3.51 10.83
C HIS A 243 -12.09 2.34 11.30
N CYS A 244 -11.70 1.49 10.35
CA CYS A 244 -10.96 0.26 10.58
C CYS A 244 -9.83 0.08 9.55
N PRO A 245 -8.83 0.99 9.53
CA PRO A 245 -7.75 0.93 8.54
C PRO A 245 -6.89 -0.32 8.72
N CYS A 246 -6.29 -0.78 7.64
CA CYS A 246 -5.39 -1.93 7.64
C CYS A 246 -4.13 -1.62 8.47
N ILE A 247 -3.91 -2.38 9.56
CA ILE A 247 -2.75 -2.17 10.43
C ILE A 247 -1.43 -2.49 9.73
N PHE A 248 -1.45 -3.35 8.71
CA PHE A 248 -0.26 -3.75 7.98
C PHE A 248 0.33 -2.62 7.12
N GLU A 249 -0.44 -1.58 6.83
CA GLU A 249 0.09 -0.33 6.26
C GLU A 249 1.17 0.27 7.16
N PHE A 250 0.94 0.31 8.47
CA PHE A 250 1.89 0.86 9.45
C PHE A 250 3.07 -0.07 9.73
N VAL A 251 2.85 -1.38 9.65
CA VAL A 251 3.92 -2.38 9.86
C VAL A 251 4.94 -2.33 8.73
N TYR A 252 4.46 -2.42 7.48
CA TYR A 252 5.32 -2.66 6.34
C TYR A 252 5.08 -1.71 5.16
N PHE A 253 3.79 -1.55 4.72
CA PHE A 253 3.50 -1.14 3.37
C PHE A 253 3.73 0.35 3.13
N ALA A 254 3.29 1.22 4.05
CA ALA A 254 3.46 2.66 3.93
C ALA A 254 4.92 3.10 4.14
N ARG A 255 5.29 4.19 3.52
CA ARG A 255 6.59 4.84 3.78
C ARG A 255 6.64 5.41 5.20
N PRO A 256 7.82 5.39 5.86
CA PRO A 256 7.93 5.90 7.23
C PRO A 256 7.67 7.40 7.34
N ASP A 257 7.89 8.15 6.27
CA ASP A 257 7.66 9.60 6.18
C ASP A 257 6.20 9.97 5.88
N SER A 258 5.31 9.00 5.69
CA SER A 258 3.87 9.23 5.46
C SER A 258 3.09 9.43 6.77
N ILE A 259 1.99 10.20 6.64
CA ILE A 259 0.92 10.33 7.63
C ILE A 259 -0.34 9.68 7.04
N ILE A 260 -0.98 8.79 7.77
CA ILE A 260 -2.21 8.10 7.39
C ILE A 260 -3.16 8.13 8.59
N ASP A 261 -4.39 8.60 8.40
CA ASP A 261 -5.40 8.71 9.45
C ASP A 261 -4.86 9.44 10.72
N ASP A 262 -4.17 10.56 10.51
CA ASP A 262 -3.46 11.35 11.55
C ASP A 262 -2.37 10.59 12.31
N ILE A 263 -1.95 9.42 11.82
CA ILE A 263 -0.91 8.62 12.44
C ILE A 263 0.39 8.74 11.63
N PHE A 264 1.44 9.26 12.24
CA PHE A 264 2.79 9.24 11.67
C PHE A 264 3.34 7.83 11.65
N VAL A 265 3.55 7.25 10.46
CA VAL A 265 4.07 5.89 10.29
C VAL A 265 5.41 5.70 11.01
N HIS A 266 6.32 6.67 10.91
CA HIS A 266 7.61 6.65 11.63
C HIS A 266 7.42 6.53 13.15
N LYS A 267 6.53 7.34 13.73
CA LYS A 267 6.26 7.30 15.19
C LYS A 267 5.59 5.98 15.61
N ALA A 268 4.73 5.40 14.77
CA ALA A 268 4.15 4.09 15.01
C ALA A 268 5.25 3.01 15.08
N ARG A 269 6.17 2.99 14.10
CA ARG A 269 7.30 2.04 14.07
C ARG A 269 8.27 2.20 15.24
N LEU A 270 8.53 3.43 15.70
CA LEU A 270 9.30 3.64 16.93
C LEU A 270 8.61 3.00 18.15
N ARG A 271 7.29 3.18 18.29
CA ARG A 271 6.52 2.58 19.40
C ARG A 271 6.47 1.06 19.29
N MET A 272 6.35 0.51 18.08
CA MET A 272 6.42 -0.96 17.83
C MET A 272 7.75 -1.51 18.36
N GLY A 273 8.88 -0.88 18.04
CA GLY A 273 10.21 -1.28 18.54
C GLY A 273 10.28 -1.24 20.08
N ARG A 274 9.73 -0.21 20.71
CA ARG A 274 9.69 -0.09 22.17
C ARG A 274 8.85 -1.21 22.80
N ARG A 275 7.67 -1.51 22.28
CA ARG A 275 6.82 -2.59 22.76
C ARG A 275 7.47 -3.96 22.59
N LEU A 276 8.12 -4.17 21.45
CA LEU A 276 8.86 -5.42 21.21
C LEU A 276 10.03 -5.59 22.17
N ALA A 277 10.74 -4.51 22.55
CA ALA A 277 11.78 -4.55 23.57
C ALA A 277 11.22 -4.99 24.93
N GLN A 278 10.09 -4.42 25.35
CA GLN A 278 9.41 -4.81 26.59
C GLN A 278 8.97 -6.27 26.60
N LYS A 279 8.54 -6.80 25.45
CA LYS A 279 8.25 -8.24 25.31
C LYS A 279 9.52 -9.09 25.44
N ILE A 280 10.60 -8.69 24.80
CA ILE A 280 11.89 -9.40 24.88
C ILE A 280 12.34 -9.49 26.33
N GLU A 281 12.32 -8.40 27.11
CA GLU A 281 12.70 -8.41 28.53
C GLU A 281 11.82 -9.33 29.40
N ARG A 282 10.57 -9.62 28.98
CA ARG A 282 9.68 -10.57 29.67
C ARG A 282 10.00 -12.03 29.37
N VAL A 283 10.54 -12.34 28.19
CA VAL A 283 10.69 -13.74 27.71
C VAL A 283 12.13 -14.22 27.66
N MET A 284 13.12 -13.31 27.65
CA MET A 284 14.53 -13.66 27.65
C MET A 284 15.37 -12.58 28.33
N SER A 285 16.57 -12.96 28.81
CA SER A 285 17.50 -11.99 29.36
C SER A 285 18.17 -11.17 28.24
N LYS A 286 18.20 -9.85 28.38
CA LYS A 286 18.87 -8.95 27.43
C LYS A 286 20.40 -9.12 27.43
N GLU A 287 21.00 -9.64 28.51
CA GLU A 287 22.43 -9.94 28.61
C GLU A 287 22.87 -11.05 27.64
N LEU A 288 21.92 -11.79 27.07
CA LEU A 288 22.17 -12.74 25.99
C LEU A 288 22.39 -12.10 24.62
N ILE A 289 22.20 -10.77 24.50
CA ILE A 289 22.23 -10.04 23.22
C ILE A 289 23.41 -9.06 23.26
N ASP A 290 24.38 -9.25 22.39
CA ASP A 290 25.52 -8.33 22.23
C ASP A 290 25.18 -7.16 21.30
N VAL A 291 24.34 -7.41 20.28
CA VAL A 291 24.03 -6.43 19.23
C VAL A 291 22.66 -6.68 18.59
N VAL A 292 21.97 -5.59 18.31
CA VAL A 292 20.72 -5.57 17.52
C VAL A 292 21.02 -5.14 16.09
N ILE A 293 20.60 -5.95 15.12
CA ILE A 293 20.82 -5.72 13.69
C ILE A 293 19.48 -5.73 12.95
N PRO A 294 19.11 -4.64 12.26
CA PRO A 294 17.89 -4.61 11.45
C PRO A 294 18.05 -5.40 10.15
N ILE A 295 16.95 -5.94 9.66
CA ILE A 295 16.83 -6.39 8.29
C ILE A 295 16.37 -5.21 7.44
N PRO A 296 17.23 -4.67 6.52
CA PRO A 296 16.89 -3.44 5.79
C PRO A 296 15.79 -3.67 4.76
N ASP A 297 14.95 -2.65 4.49
CA ASP A 297 15.03 -1.28 5.01
C ASP A 297 13.97 -0.99 6.08
N THR A 298 12.85 -1.69 6.08
CA THR A 298 11.60 -1.35 6.79
C THR A 298 11.74 -1.48 8.31
N SER A 299 12.53 -2.44 8.79
CA SER A 299 12.70 -2.72 10.22
C SER A 299 13.65 -1.76 10.95
N ARG A 300 14.41 -0.92 10.24
CA ARG A 300 15.43 -0.03 10.85
C ARG A 300 14.89 0.81 11.99
N THR A 301 13.74 1.45 11.79
CA THR A 301 13.12 2.32 12.79
C THR A 301 12.73 1.55 14.05
N SER A 302 12.11 0.38 13.89
CA SER A 302 11.71 -0.46 15.02
C SER A 302 12.93 -1.05 15.72
N ALA A 303 13.92 -1.54 15.00
CA ALA A 303 15.15 -2.09 15.56
C ALA A 303 15.98 -1.05 16.34
N MET A 304 16.08 0.17 15.82
CA MET A 304 16.77 1.27 16.50
C MET A 304 16.09 1.60 17.83
N SER A 305 14.75 1.73 17.81
CA SER A 305 13.98 2.02 19.02
C SER A 305 14.05 0.86 20.03
N LEU A 306 14.01 -0.38 19.56
CA LEU A 306 14.16 -1.58 20.38
C LEU A 306 15.54 -1.62 21.05
N ALA A 307 16.61 -1.42 20.29
CA ALA A 307 17.99 -1.42 20.82
C ALA A 307 18.19 -0.34 21.90
N HIS A 308 17.64 0.85 21.66
CA HIS A 308 17.70 1.95 22.63
C HIS A 308 16.95 1.61 23.94
N GLU A 309 15.76 1.01 23.85
CA GLU A 309 14.96 0.61 25.02
C GLU A 309 15.66 -0.48 25.84
N LEU A 310 16.25 -1.50 25.17
CA LEU A 310 17.02 -2.57 25.83
C LEU A 310 18.37 -2.10 26.40
N GLY A 311 18.89 -0.96 25.95
CA GLY A 311 20.26 -0.53 26.26
C GLY A 311 21.33 -1.38 25.60
N VAL A 312 21.02 -2.01 24.44
CA VAL A 312 21.90 -2.88 23.65
C VAL A 312 22.43 -2.10 22.45
N ARG A 313 23.65 -2.40 22.02
CA ARG A 313 24.24 -1.78 20.82
C ARG A 313 23.40 -2.04 19.57
N TYR A 314 23.10 -0.97 18.80
CA TYR A 314 22.52 -1.05 17.46
C TYR A 314 23.64 -0.94 16.39
N THR A 315 23.56 -1.73 15.33
CA THR A 315 24.45 -1.60 14.16
C THR A 315 23.76 -2.06 12.89
N GLU A 316 24.19 -1.52 11.75
CA GLU A 316 23.81 -2.01 10.41
C GLU A 316 24.71 -3.19 10.05
N GLY A 317 24.21 -4.41 10.20
CA GLY A 317 24.95 -5.63 9.87
C GLY A 317 24.75 -6.11 8.43
N PHE A 318 23.72 -5.60 7.75
CA PHE A 318 23.42 -5.93 6.36
C PHE A 318 23.35 -4.71 5.47
N ILE A 319 23.94 -4.80 4.28
CA ILE A 319 23.84 -3.77 3.24
C ILE A 319 22.97 -4.27 2.10
N LYS A 320 21.90 -3.51 1.82
CA LYS A 320 21.03 -3.77 0.68
C LYS A 320 21.59 -3.14 -0.59
N ASN A 321 21.71 -3.93 -1.65
CA ASN A 321 22.07 -3.42 -2.96
C ASN A 321 20.87 -2.67 -3.56
N ARG A 322 20.97 -1.33 -3.65
CA ARG A 322 19.91 -0.44 -4.15
C ARG A 322 19.71 -0.51 -5.68
N TYR A 323 20.69 -1.05 -6.41
CA TYR A 323 20.65 -1.14 -7.87
C TYR A 323 20.01 -2.43 -8.38
N ILE A 324 19.76 -3.41 -7.49
CA ILE A 324 19.07 -4.65 -7.82
C ILE A 324 17.60 -4.50 -7.38
N GLY A 325 16.71 -4.32 -8.37
CA GLY A 325 15.27 -4.30 -8.16
C GLY A 325 14.70 -5.67 -7.74
N ARG A 326 13.39 -5.77 -7.57
CA ARG A 326 12.73 -7.08 -7.44
C ARG A 326 13.03 -7.88 -8.70
N THR A 327 13.75 -8.98 -8.54
CA THR A 327 13.91 -9.95 -9.63
C THR A 327 12.55 -10.60 -9.86
N PHE A 328 12.06 -10.59 -11.10
CA PHE A 328 10.95 -11.43 -11.53
C PHE A 328 11.13 -12.83 -10.97
N ILE A 329 10.03 -13.47 -10.58
CA ILE A 329 10.01 -14.81 -9.98
C ILE A 329 10.73 -15.77 -10.93
N MET A 330 12.02 -16.03 -10.67
CA MET A 330 12.76 -17.04 -11.42
C MET A 330 12.33 -18.43 -10.94
N PRO A 331 11.97 -19.35 -11.81
CA PRO A 331 11.69 -20.73 -11.42
C PRO A 331 13.00 -21.42 -10.97
N GLY A 332 12.97 -22.00 -9.75
CA GLY A 332 14.06 -22.81 -9.19
C GLY A 332 14.61 -22.33 -7.84
N GLN A 333 14.79 -23.27 -6.91
CA GLN A 333 15.31 -22.98 -5.54
C GLN A 333 16.74 -22.43 -5.54
N SER A 334 17.61 -22.89 -6.47
CA SER A 334 18.99 -22.42 -6.57
C SER A 334 19.09 -20.97 -7.07
N ALA A 335 18.21 -20.54 -7.96
CA ALA A 335 18.13 -19.17 -8.44
C ALA A 335 17.65 -18.20 -7.33
N ARG A 336 16.72 -18.64 -6.48
CA ARG A 336 16.24 -17.85 -5.33
C ARG A 336 17.33 -17.63 -4.27
N LYS A 337 18.15 -18.64 -3.95
CA LYS A 337 19.29 -18.50 -3.01
C LYS A 337 20.30 -17.46 -3.50
N LYS A 338 20.61 -17.46 -4.79
CA LYS A 338 21.52 -16.49 -5.41
C LYS A 338 20.95 -15.07 -5.37
N SER A 339 19.63 -14.92 -5.49
CA SER A 339 18.92 -13.64 -5.53
C SER A 339 18.94 -12.87 -4.19
N VAL A 340 18.84 -13.55 -3.04
CA VAL A 340 18.91 -12.87 -1.73
C VAL A 340 20.33 -12.39 -1.44
N ARG A 341 21.36 -13.19 -1.71
CA ARG A 341 22.76 -12.77 -1.55
C ARG A 341 23.14 -11.61 -2.48
N GLN A 342 22.59 -11.53 -3.67
CA GLN A 342 22.80 -10.38 -4.55
C GLN A 342 22.16 -9.10 -4.00
N LYS A 343 21.04 -9.23 -3.29
CA LYS A 343 20.30 -8.09 -2.72
C LYS A 343 20.80 -7.64 -1.37
N LEU A 344 21.33 -8.57 -0.57
CA LEU A 344 21.70 -8.33 0.82
C LEU A 344 23.07 -8.95 1.10
N ASN A 345 24.00 -8.14 1.60
CA ASN A 345 25.34 -8.59 1.96
C ASN A 345 25.64 -8.33 3.44
N PRO A 346 26.13 -9.32 4.20
CA PRO A 346 26.52 -9.14 5.60
C PRO A 346 27.85 -8.39 5.73
N ILE A 347 28.02 -7.67 6.84
CA ILE A 347 29.25 -7.04 7.28
C ILE A 347 29.83 -7.93 8.38
N ASP A 348 30.73 -8.83 8.05
CA ASP A 348 31.22 -9.93 8.92
C ASP A 348 31.66 -9.44 10.31
N VAL A 349 32.34 -8.30 10.41
CA VAL A 349 32.82 -7.72 11.68
C VAL A 349 31.69 -7.41 12.66
N GLU A 350 30.48 -7.21 12.17
CA GLU A 350 29.31 -6.96 13.01
C GLU A 350 28.66 -8.23 13.54
N PHE A 351 28.98 -9.39 12.97
CA PHE A 351 28.45 -10.70 13.38
C PHE A 351 29.45 -11.54 14.17
N ARG A 352 30.74 -11.50 13.81
CA ARG A 352 31.74 -12.40 14.32
C ARG A 352 31.82 -12.44 15.85
N ASP A 353 31.72 -13.66 16.40
CA ASP A 353 31.79 -13.99 17.82
C ASP A 353 30.71 -13.28 18.70
N LYS A 354 29.60 -12.79 18.12
CA LYS A 354 28.54 -12.08 18.83
C LYS A 354 27.25 -12.89 18.90
N ASN A 355 26.48 -12.65 19.95
CA ASN A 355 25.09 -13.04 20.08
C ASN A 355 24.23 -11.93 19.45
N VAL A 356 23.62 -12.22 18.32
CA VAL A 356 22.97 -11.22 17.48
C VAL A 356 21.46 -11.33 17.62
N LEU A 357 20.76 -10.21 17.82
CA LEU A 357 19.32 -10.11 17.65
C LEU A 357 19.01 -9.47 16.30
N LEU A 358 18.51 -10.27 15.37
CA LEU A 358 18.00 -9.81 14.08
C LEU A 358 16.56 -9.28 14.26
N VAL A 359 16.26 -8.12 13.73
CA VAL A 359 14.91 -7.52 13.81
C VAL A 359 14.34 -7.31 12.42
N ASP A 360 13.19 -7.91 12.16
CA ASP A 360 12.41 -7.71 10.93
C ASP A 360 11.08 -7.02 11.22
N ASP A 361 10.45 -6.44 10.20
CA ASP A 361 9.10 -5.89 10.31
C ASP A 361 8.05 -7.00 10.48
N SER A 362 8.17 -8.09 9.73
CA SER A 362 7.26 -9.22 9.74
C SER A 362 7.89 -10.48 9.13
N ILE A 363 7.39 -11.66 9.52
CA ILE A 363 7.77 -12.94 8.91
C ILE A 363 6.54 -13.49 8.17
N VAL A 364 6.62 -13.52 6.84
CA VAL A 364 5.51 -13.99 5.99
C VAL A 364 5.73 -15.44 5.54
N ARG A 365 6.60 -15.70 4.57
CA ARG A 365 6.93 -17.07 4.08
C ARG A 365 8.07 -17.74 4.88
N GLY A 366 8.80 -17.01 5.66
CA GLY A 366 9.97 -17.47 6.41
C GLY A 366 11.21 -17.77 5.57
N THR A 367 11.10 -17.98 4.25
CA THR A 367 12.25 -18.34 3.37
C THR A 367 13.35 -17.29 3.41
N THR A 368 13.00 -16.02 3.39
CA THR A 368 13.96 -14.90 3.51
C THR A 368 14.59 -14.89 4.90
N SER A 369 13.78 -15.02 5.96
CA SER A 369 14.27 -15.05 7.35
C SER A 369 15.26 -16.19 7.57
N ARG A 370 14.98 -17.40 7.05
CA ARG A 370 15.89 -18.54 7.09
C ARG A 370 17.23 -18.25 6.40
N GLN A 371 17.19 -17.62 5.22
CA GLN A 371 18.41 -17.26 4.49
C GLN A 371 19.22 -16.20 5.23
N ILE A 372 18.57 -15.22 5.84
CA ILE A 372 19.20 -14.17 6.63
C ILE A 372 19.85 -14.73 7.89
N VAL A 373 19.17 -15.63 8.61
CA VAL A 373 19.75 -16.35 9.77
C VAL A 373 20.99 -17.14 9.33
N GLN A 374 20.91 -17.86 8.21
CA GLN A 374 22.07 -18.59 7.68
C GLN A 374 23.23 -17.65 7.33
N MET A 375 22.95 -16.51 6.69
CA MET A 375 23.97 -15.51 6.36
C MET A 375 24.65 -14.93 7.60
N ALA A 376 23.88 -14.65 8.67
CA ALA A 376 24.44 -14.20 9.94
C ALA A 376 25.38 -15.26 10.56
N ARG A 377 25.01 -16.55 10.52
CA ARG A 377 25.87 -17.65 10.99
C ARG A 377 27.13 -17.80 10.13
N GLU A 378 27.01 -17.73 8.82
CA GLU A 378 28.15 -17.77 7.89
C GLU A 378 29.11 -16.58 8.08
N ALA A 379 28.59 -15.40 8.51
CA ALA A 379 29.38 -14.23 8.90
C ALA A 379 30.03 -14.36 10.30
N GLY A 380 29.81 -15.49 11.00
CA GLY A 380 30.50 -15.82 12.26
C GLY A 380 29.70 -15.46 13.52
N ALA A 381 28.37 -15.23 13.45
CA ALA A 381 27.56 -15.05 14.63
C ALA A 381 27.59 -16.30 15.53
N LYS A 382 27.79 -16.10 16.84
CA LYS A 382 27.81 -17.15 17.86
C LYS A 382 26.42 -17.70 18.12
N THR A 383 25.45 -16.78 18.26
CA THR A 383 24.03 -17.09 18.48
C THR A 383 23.21 -16.11 17.65
N VAL A 384 22.10 -16.56 17.06
CA VAL A 384 21.23 -15.76 16.23
C VAL A 384 19.81 -15.82 16.78
N TYR A 385 19.40 -14.80 17.50
CA TYR A 385 18.01 -14.56 17.88
C TYR A 385 17.30 -13.78 16.79
N PHE A 386 15.99 -13.97 16.67
CA PHE A 386 15.16 -13.28 15.69
C PHE A 386 13.94 -12.64 16.35
N ALA A 387 13.65 -11.39 16.02
CA ALA A 387 12.47 -10.68 16.50
C ALA A 387 11.66 -10.08 15.33
N SER A 388 10.35 -10.25 15.38
CA SER A 388 9.41 -9.66 14.43
C SER A 388 8.65 -8.52 15.09
N ALA A 389 8.65 -7.34 14.47
CA ALA A 389 7.90 -6.18 14.94
C ALA A 389 6.38 -6.32 14.74
N ALA A 390 5.94 -7.35 14.02
CA ALA A 390 4.55 -7.73 13.87
C ALA A 390 4.27 -9.10 14.52
N PRO A 391 3.01 -9.39 14.88
CA PRO A 391 2.55 -10.72 15.26
C PRO A 391 2.74 -11.76 14.14
N PRO A 392 2.57 -13.07 14.41
CA PRO A 392 2.62 -14.09 13.38
C PRO A 392 1.57 -13.86 12.29
N VAL A 393 1.99 -13.75 11.03
CA VAL A 393 1.09 -13.64 9.88
C VAL A 393 0.54 -15.02 9.56
N ARG A 394 -0.75 -15.24 9.85
CA ARG A 394 -1.42 -16.55 9.76
C ARG A 394 -2.39 -16.67 8.61
N TYR A 395 -2.93 -15.54 8.13
CA TYR A 395 -4.00 -15.51 7.13
C TYR A 395 -3.63 -14.58 5.97
N PRO A 396 -4.07 -14.90 4.73
CA PRO A 396 -3.89 -14.01 3.59
C PRO A 396 -4.63 -12.70 3.79
N ASN A 397 -4.09 -11.61 3.24
CA ASN A 397 -4.83 -10.35 3.15
C ASN A 397 -5.82 -10.45 1.98
N VAL A 398 -7.08 -10.06 2.22
CA VAL A 398 -8.14 -10.07 1.21
C VAL A 398 -8.50 -8.65 0.70
N TYR A 399 -7.78 -7.63 1.15
CA TYR A 399 -8.06 -6.22 0.88
C TYR A 399 -6.99 -5.51 0.04
N GLY A 400 -6.19 -6.27 -0.72
CA GLY A 400 -5.29 -5.71 -1.73
C GLY A 400 -3.83 -5.54 -1.30
N ILE A 401 -3.39 -6.23 -0.25
CA ILE A 401 -1.97 -6.48 -0.01
C ILE A 401 -1.63 -7.87 -0.55
N ASP A 402 -0.65 -7.94 -1.45
CA ASP A 402 -0.22 -9.23 -1.99
C ASP A 402 0.43 -10.06 -0.89
N MET A 403 -0.35 -11.02 -0.41
CA MET A 403 0.10 -12.05 0.51
C MET A 403 -0.09 -13.42 -0.12
N PRO A 404 0.83 -14.36 0.16
CA PRO A 404 0.73 -15.70 -0.38
C PRO A 404 -0.52 -16.44 0.14
N ALA A 405 -0.86 -17.54 -0.52
CA ALA A 405 -1.89 -18.44 -0.03
C ALA A 405 -1.56 -18.93 1.41
N ALA A 406 -2.59 -19.24 2.20
CA ALA A 406 -2.43 -19.65 3.61
C ALA A 406 -1.37 -20.75 3.80
N ALA A 407 -1.32 -21.72 2.89
CA ALA A 407 -0.33 -22.82 2.93
C ALA A 407 1.13 -22.37 2.79
N GLU A 408 1.38 -21.18 2.23
CA GLU A 408 2.71 -20.60 2.08
C GLU A 408 3.11 -19.69 3.25
N LEU A 409 2.17 -19.34 4.13
CA LEU A 409 2.43 -18.55 5.33
C LEU A 409 3.10 -19.45 6.37
N ILE A 410 4.31 -19.07 6.80
CA ILE A 410 5.08 -19.92 7.71
C ILE A 410 4.40 -20.15 9.05
N ALA A 411 3.67 -19.15 9.57
CA ALA A 411 2.98 -19.23 10.86
C ALA A 411 1.58 -19.87 10.78
N HIS A 412 1.08 -20.17 9.55
CA HIS A 412 -0.21 -20.85 9.40
C HIS A 412 -0.15 -22.28 9.90
N GLY A 413 -0.95 -22.59 10.93
CA GLY A 413 -1.01 -23.91 11.56
C GLY A 413 0.26 -24.33 12.33
N ARG A 414 1.19 -23.40 12.60
CA ARG A 414 2.42 -23.65 13.35
C ARG A 414 2.51 -22.82 14.62
N THR A 415 3.18 -23.38 15.62
CA THR A 415 3.61 -22.69 16.84
C THR A 415 4.81 -21.79 16.54
N GLU A 416 5.06 -20.83 17.42
CA GLU A 416 6.24 -19.95 17.31
C GLU A 416 7.56 -20.74 17.39
N GLN A 417 7.60 -21.83 18.20
CA GLN A 417 8.77 -22.70 18.28
C GLN A 417 9.03 -23.44 16.96
N GLU A 418 8.00 -23.99 16.32
CA GLU A 418 8.15 -24.64 15.01
C GLU A 418 8.62 -23.66 13.92
N VAL A 419 8.19 -22.39 13.98
CA VAL A 419 8.69 -21.35 13.10
C VAL A 419 10.16 -21.04 13.41
N CYS A 420 10.53 -20.90 14.69
CA CYS A 420 11.91 -20.70 15.14
C CYS A 420 12.84 -21.78 14.61
N ASP A 421 12.46 -23.04 14.81
CA ASP A 421 13.23 -24.21 14.35
C ASP A 421 13.38 -24.22 12.82
N TRP A 422 12.30 -23.86 12.11
CA TRP A 422 12.30 -23.85 10.65
C TRP A 422 13.21 -22.75 10.05
N ILE A 423 13.21 -21.55 10.63
CA ILE A 423 14.12 -20.48 10.19
C ILE A 423 15.56 -20.72 10.66
N GLY A 424 15.79 -21.61 11.62
CA GLY A 424 17.11 -21.97 12.17
C GLY A 424 17.67 -20.96 13.16
N ALA A 425 16.82 -20.17 13.81
CA ALA A 425 17.21 -19.24 14.87
C ALA A 425 17.36 -19.97 16.23
N ASP A 426 18.15 -19.40 17.14
CA ASP A 426 18.32 -19.92 18.51
C ASP A 426 17.20 -19.46 19.46
N GLY A 427 16.40 -18.49 19.03
CA GLY A 427 15.20 -18.00 19.69
C GLY A 427 14.44 -17.05 18.79
N LEU A 428 13.12 -17.05 18.92
CA LEU A 428 12.21 -16.20 18.12
C LEU A 428 11.23 -15.47 19.05
N VAL A 429 11.07 -14.17 18.83
CA VAL A 429 10.09 -13.36 19.55
C VAL A 429 9.23 -12.61 18.53
N TYR A 430 7.93 -12.86 18.54
CA TYR A 430 6.95 -12.08 17.81
C TYR A 430 6.37 -10.95 18.67
N GLN A 431 5.95 -9.86 18.07
CA GLN A 431 5.15 -8.84 18.72
C GLN A 431 3.78 -9.41 19.16
N ASP A 432 3.25 -8.92 20.28
CA ASP A 432 1.86 -9.19 20.67
C ASP A 432 0.90 -8.32 19.86
N LEU A 433 -0.29 -8.84 19.51
CA LEU A 433 -1.26 -8.12 18.69
C LEU A 433 -1.78 -6.87 19.41
N GLU A 434 -2.06 -6.96 20.69
CA GLU A 434 -2.52 -5.85 21.53
C GLU A 434 -1.45 -4.75 21.61
N ASP A 435 -0.17 -5.13 21.78
CA ASP A 435 0.96 -4.22 21.81
C ASP A 435 1.15 -3.53 20.43
N LEU A 436 0.92 -4.24 19.33
CA LEU A 436 0.94 -3.66 17.98
C LEU A 436 -0.19 -2.63 17.81
N ILE A 437 -1.44 -3.00 18.15
CA ILE A 437 -2.59 -2.09 18.07
C ILE A 437 -2.35 -0.82 18.90
N GLU A 438 -1.84 -0.98 20.14
CA GLU A 438 -1.53 0.16 20.99
C GLU A 438 -0.37 1.02 20.44
N ALA A 439 0.64 0.39 19.84
CA ALA A 439 1.77 1.10 19.24
C ALA A 439 1.32 1.94 18.03
N VAL A 440 0.43 1.44 17.21
CA VAL A 440 -0.10 2.19 16.05
C VAL A 440 -1.10 3.24 16.52
N GLY A 441 -2.13 2.84 17.27
CA GLY A 441 -3.27 3.70 17.64
C GLY A 441 -2.98 4.81 18.64
N LYS A 442 -1.84 4.77 19.35
CA LYS A 442 -1.47 5.75 20.39
C LYS A 442 -2.65 6.10 21.30
N LYS A 443 -2.90 5.27 22.29
CA LYS A 443 -3.99 5.35 23.28
C LYS A 443 -4.52 6.78 23.51
N GLY A 444 -5.72 7.09 22.97
CA GLY A 444 -6.48 8.30 23.27
C GLY A 444 -6.15 9.58 22.47
N LYS A 445 -5.39 9.51 21.36
CA LYS A 445 -5.03 10.71 20.56
C LYS A 445 -5.35 10.60 19.06
N THR A 446 -5.84 9.45 18.59
CA THR A 446 -6.28 9.28 17.19
C THR A 446 -7.77 8.95 17.15
N ALA A 447 -8.45 9.32 16.09
CA ALA A 447 -9.84 8.93 15.84
C ALA A 447 -10.00 7.42 15.60
N VAL A 448 -8.90 6.74 15.22
CA VAL A 448 -8.88 5.29 14.93
C VAL A 448 -8.92 4.50 16.24
N GLN A 449 -10.02 3.80 16.46
CA GLN A 449 -10.21 2.94 17.63
C GLN A 449 -10.03 1.45 17.31
N ARG A 450 -10.14 1.06 16.06
CA ARG A 450 -10.04 -0.31 15.58
C ARG A 450 -9.19 -0.36 14.32
N PHE A 451 -8.50 -1.48 14.14
CA PHE A 451 -7.73 -1.75 12.93
C PHE A 451 -8.19 -3.07 12.31
N ASP A 452 -8.08 -3.19 10.99
CA ASP A 452 -8.11 -4.48 10.33
C ASP A 452 -6.81 -5.24 10.67
N THR A 453 -6.99 -6.35 11.39
CA THR A 453 -5.92 -7.24 11.85
C THR A 453 -6.07 -8.65 11.28
N SER A 454 -6.91 -8.80 10.26
CA SER A 454 -7.33 -10.09 9.69
C SER A 454 -6.19 -10.99 9.21
N VAL A 455 -4.99 -10.45 9.01
CA VAL A 455 -3.80 -11.23 8.65
C VAL A 455 -3.19 -11.97 9.84
N PHE A 456 -3.52 -11.61 11.07
CA PHE A 456 -2.96 -12.16 12.31
C PHE A 456 -3.94 -13.09 13.04
N ASN A 457 -5.24 -12.82 13.01
CA ASN A 457 -6.29 -13.50 13.80
C ASN A 457 -7.60 -13.75 13.02
#